data_9a835614c7aad5213df82b76e6260b56
#
_entry.id   9a835614c7aad5213df82b76e6260b56
#
_cell.length_a   1.000
_cell.length_b   1.000
_cell.length_c   1.000
_cell.angle_alpha   90.00
_cell.angle_beta   90.00
_cell.angle_gamma   90.00
#
_symmetry.space_group_name_H-M   'P 1'
#
loop_
_entity.id
_entity.type
_entity.pdbx_description
1 polymer ?
#
loop_
_entity_poly.entity_id
_entity_poly.type
_entity_poly.pdbx_seq_one_letter_code
_entity_poly.pdbx_strand_id
1 'polypeptide(L)'
;MRFDGFYAICTDLEDNALDVINTNGRRWIIEDGFKIMKTEFEARPVFLQRDDRIRAHFLTCFLALLIYKYLERKLNRGINHFTPENIISALIDMNFVSVSGEGYIPTYTRTNTINALHGTAGFRTDIQIVTKKEMWKILSCVKKS
;
A
#
# COMPACT_ATOMS: atom_id res chain seq x y z
N MET A 1 -37.02 -11.63 -22.11
CA MET A 1 -36.45 -10.42 -21.47
C MET A 1 -35.16 -10.86 -20.77
N ARG A 2 -34.03 -10.34 -21.16
CA ARG A 2 -32.76 -10.55 -20.43
C ARG A 2 -32.68 -9.51 -19.33
N PHE A 3 -32.51 -9.98 -18.10
CA PHE A 3 -32.29 -9.12 -16.92
C PHE A 3 -30.79 -8.96 -16.62
N ASP A 4 -29.98 -8.85 -17.67
CA ASP A 4 -28.55 -8.69 -17.56
C ASP A 4 -28.24 -7.33 -16.90
N GLY A 5 -27.47 -7.31 -15.82
CA GLY A 5 -27.12 -6.10 -15.08
C GLY A 5 -27.96 -5.80 -13.84
N PHE A 6 -28.99 -6.60 -13.56
CA PHE A 6 -29.75 -6.49 -12.31
C PHE A 6 -29.26 -7.52 -11.28
N TYR A 7 -29.12 -7.09 -10.04
CA TYR A 7 -28.82 -7.95 -8.91
C TYR A 7 -29.69 -7.54 -7.72
N ALA A 8 -30.00 -8.51 -6.87
CA ALA A 8 -30.79 -8.29 -5.68
C ALA A 8 -29.90 -8.36 -4.44
N ILE A 9 -30.16 -7.52 -3.47
CA ILE A 9 -29.52 -7.50 -2.16
C ILE A 9 -30.58 -7.85 -1.14
N CYS A 10 -30.34 -8.94 -0.35
CA CYS A 10 -31.14 -9.26 0.80
C CYS A 10 -30.42 -8.81 2.06
N THR A 11 -31.11 -8.12 2.95
CA THR A 11 -30.56 -7.62 4.21
C THR A 11 -31.63 -7.67 5.30
N ASP A 12 -31.23 -7.77 6.53
CA ASP A 12 -32.04 -7.62 7.74
C ASP A 12 -31.94 -6.19 8.33
N LEU A 13 -31.21 -5.28 7.63
CA LEU A 13 -31.15 -3.86 8.03
C LEU A 13 -32.47 -3.18 7.72
N GLU A 14 -33.02 -2.46 8.68
CA GLU A 14 -34.22 -1.65 8.55
C GLU A 14 -33.95 -0.23 8.00
N ASP A 15 -32.83 -0.04 7.32
CA ASP A 15 -32.44 1.23 6.72
C ASP A 15 -33.18 1.49 5.40
N ASN A 16 -33.12 2.74 4.93
CA ASN A 16 -33.68 3.08 3.61
C ASN A 16 -32.87 2.41 2.48
N ALA A 17 -33.49 2.23 1.32
CA ALA A 17 -32.89 1.53 0.18
C ALA A 17 -31.55 2.14 -0.28
N LEU A 18 -31.39 3.47 -0.20
CA LEU A 18 -30.14 4.15 -0.59
C LEU A 18 -29.00 3.83 0.37
N ASP A 19 -29.26 3.76 1.68
CA ASP A 19 -28.25 3.43 2.67
C ASP A 19 -27.82 1.96 2.56
N VAL A 20 -28.76 1.07 2.28
CA VAL A 20 -28.47 -0.35 1.98
C VAL A 20 -27.59 -0.47 0.73
N ILE A 21 -27.91 0.23 -0.35
CA ILE A 21 -27.10 0.25 -1.58
C ILE A 21 -25.71 0.81 -1.32
N ASN A 22 -25.59 1.92 -0.59
CA ASN A 22 -24.31 2.53 -0.23
C ASN A 22 -23.46 1.62 0.64
N THR A 23 -24.07 0.94 1.61
CA THR A 23 -23.38 -0.01 2.49
C THR A 23 -22.89 -1.21 1.70
N ASN A 24 -23.71 -1.77 0.82
CA ASN A 24 -23.29 -2.86 -0.06
C ASN A 24 -22.20 -2.41 -1.05
N GLY A 25 -22.29 -1.21 -1.60
CA GLY A 25 -21.29 -0.62 -2.49
C GLY A 25 -19.92 -0.46 -1.84
N ARG A 26 -19.84 -0.35 -0.50
CA ARG A 26 -18.56 -0.30 0.25
C ARG A 26 -17.96 -1.68 0.52
N ARG A 27 -18.69 -2.73 0.31
CA ARG A 27 -18.24 -4.11 0.58
C ARG A 27 -17.03 -4.48 -0.27
N TRP A 28 -16.97 -4.03 -1.53
CA TRP A 28 -15.83 -4.26 -2.41
C TRP A 28 -14.51 -3.71 -1.84
N ILE A 29 -14.54 -2.65 -1.01
CA ILE A 29 -13.34 -2.09 -0.37
C ILE A 29 -12.73 -3.09 0.60
N ILE A 30 -13.56 -3.84 1.31
CA ILE A 30 -13.13 -4.89 2.24
C ILE A 30 -12.55 -6.06 1.45
N GLU A 31 -13.23 -6.46 0.38
CA GLU A 31 -12.78 -7.55 -0.51
C GLU A 31 -11.44 -7.21 -1.16
N ASP A 32 -11.27 -5.96 -1.65
CA ASP A 32 -10.00 -5.47 -2.18
C ASP A 32 -8.88 -5.47 -1.12
N GLY A 33 -9.18 -5.05 0.12
CA GLY A 33 -8.25 -5.13 1.24
C GLY A 33 -7.77 -6.56 1.51
N PHE A 34 -8.69 -7.53 1.53
CA PHE A 34 -8.33 -8.95 1.68
C PHE A 34 -7.53 -9.49 0.49
N LYS A 35 -7.85 -9.05 -0.72
CA LYS A 35 -7.08 -9.40 -1.92
C LYS A 35 -5.64 -8.94 -1.77
N ILE A 36 -5.40 -7.67 -1.42
CA ILE A 36 -4.06 -7.11 -1.22
C ILE A 36 -3.30 -7.89 -0.14
N MET A 37 -3.93 -8.17 1.00
CA MET A 37 -3.31 -8.97 2.06
C MET A 37 -2.90 -10.36 1.59
N LYS A 38 -3.70 -10.98 0.72
CA LYS A 38 -3.45 -12.35 0.23
C LYS A 38 -2.39 -12.37 -0.87
N THR A 39 -2.44 -11.42 -1.83
CA THR A 39 -1.57 -11.43 -3.02
C THR A 39 -0.29 -10.66 -2.81
N GLU A 40 -0.39 -9.43 -2.31
CA GLU A 40 0.76 -8.52 -2.25
C GLU A 40 1.58 -8.68 -0.95
N PHE A 41 0.90 -8.95 0.16
CA PHE A 41 1.57 -9.16 1.45
C PHE A 41 1.85 -10.62 1.76
N GLU A 42 1.42 -11.53 0.87
CA GLU A 42 1.59 -12.98 1.05
C GLU A 42 1.17 -13.47 2.46
N ALA A 43 0.10 -12.87 3.01
CA ALA A 43 -0.38 -13.19 4.36
C ALA A 43 -0.81 -14.67 4.51
N ARG A 44 -0.87 -15.41 3.41
CA ARG A 44 -1.14 -16.85 3.33
C ARG A 44 -0.15 -17.52 2.36
N PRO A 45 0.26 -18.77 2.61
CA PRO A 45 -0.12 -19.65 3.74
C PRO A 45 0.53 -19.26 5.07
N VAL A 46 -0.17 -19.54 6.19
CA VAL A 46 0.33 -19.29 7.54
C VAL A 46 0.94 -20.59 8.09
N PHE A 47 2.26 -20.61 8.27
CA PHE A 47 3.01 -21.76 8.81
C PHE A 47 3.20 -21.68 10.33
N LEU A 48 2.32 -20.97 11.04
CA LEU A 48 2.36 -20.79 12.48
C LEU A 48 1.36 -21.75 13.15
N GLN A 49 1.77 -22.36 14.27
CA GLN A 49 0.94 -23.33 15.01
C GLN A 49 0.30 -22.75 16.27
N ARG A 50 0.89 -21.73 16.87
CA ARG A 50 0.40 -21.13 18.11
C ARG A 50 -0.61 -20.01 17.83
N ASP A 51 -1.74 -20.02 18.53
CA ASP A 51 -2.82 -19.05 18.35
C ASP A 51 -2.37 -17.60 18.55
N ASP A 52 -1.54 -17.34 19.58
CA ASP A 52 -1.00 -16.01 19.84
C ASP A 52 -0.16 -15.49 18.68
N ARG A 53 0.67 -16.34 18.06
CA ARG A 53 1.48 -15.99 16.89
C ARG A 53 0.62 -15.81 15.65
N ILE A 54 -0.39 -16.62 15.44
CA ILE A 54 -1.35 -16.46 14.33
C ILE A 54 -2.06 -15.13 14.44
N ARG A 55 -2.56 -14.78 15.65
CA ARG A 55 -3.20 -13.49 15.89
C ARG A 55 -2.24 -12.31 15.65
N ALA A 56 -1.01 -12.39 16.15
CA ALA A 56 0.01 -11.37 15.95
C ALA A 56 0.34 -11.19 14.45
N HIS A 57 0.46 -12.28 13.69
CA HIS A 57 0.69 -12.26 12.25
C HIS A 57 -0.43 -11.48 11.52
N PHE A 58 -1.69 -11.85 11.74
CA PHE A 58 -2.81 -11.16 11.09
C PHE A 58 -2.96 -9.71 11.55
N LEU A 59 -2.67 -9.39 12.81
CA LEU A 59 -2.64 -8.01 13.28
C LEU A 59 -1.56 -7.20 12.56
N THR A 60 -0.36 -7.77 12.38
CA THR A 60 0.72 -7.13 11.63
C THR A 60 0.33 -6.88 10.17
N CYS A 61 -0.26 -7.86 9.50
CA CYS A 61 -0.77 -7.72 8.14
C CYS A 61 -1.86 -6.63 8.05
N PHE A 62 -2.76 -6.57 9.03
CA PHE A 62 -3.81 -5.55 9.08
C PHE A 62 -3.22 -4.13 9.28
N LEU A 63 -2.25 -3.97 10.16
CA LEU A 63 -1.55 -2.70 10.34
C LEU A 63 -0.79 -2.28 9.08
N ALA A 64 -0.13 -3.22 8.41
CA ALA A 64 0.51 -2.98 7.13
C ALA A 64 -0.49 -2.53 6.06
N LEU A 65 -1.68 -3.17 6.00
CA LEU A 65 -2.75 -2.77 5.10
C LEU A 65 -3.26 -1.34 5.39
N LEU A 66 -3.39 -0.95 6.64
CA LEU A 66 -3.78 0.41 7.03
C LEU A 66 -2.77 1.45 6.53
N ILE A 67 -1.48 1.21 6.76
CA ILE A 67 -0.39 2.09 6.31
C ILE A 67 -0.39 2.16 4.78
N TYR A 68 -0.51 1.01 4.11
CA TYR A 68 -0.58 0.93 2.66
C TYR A 68 -1.78 1.71 2.10
N LYS A 69 -2.99 1.51 2.63
CA LYS A 69 -4.20 2.22 2.17
C LYS A 69 -4.11 3.74 2.40
N TYR A 70 -3.43 4.16 3.46
CA TYR A 70 -3.14 5.58 3.68
C TYR A 70 -2.19 6.14 2.62
N LEU A 71 -1.12 5.41 2.28
CA LEU A 71 -0.18 5.78 1.22
C LEU A 71 -0.86 5.81 -0.14
N GLU A 72 -1.59 4.75 -0.50
CA GLU A 72 -2.37 4.65 -1.75
C GLU A 72 -3.32 5.85 -1.91
N ARG A 73 -4.05 6.20 -0.84
CA ARG A 73 -4.94 7.37 -0.85
C ARG A 73 -4.19 8.69 -1.05
N LYS A 74 -2.98 8.81 -0.52
CA LYS A 74 -2.13 10.01 -0.76
C LYS A 74 -1.63 10.08 -2.19
N LEU A 75 -1.18 8.98 -2.75
CA LEU A 75 -0.66 8.89 -4.12
C LEU A 75 -1.77 9.16 -5.16
N ASN A 76 -2.97 8.63 -4.92
CA ASN A 76 -4.11 8.71 -5.83
C ASN A 76 -4.97 9.98 -5.64
N ARG A 77 -4.47 11.02 -4.95
CA ARG A 77 -5.17 12.32 -4.84
C ARG A 77 -5.12 13.17 -6.12
N GLY A 78 -4.22 12.85 -7.05
CA GLY A 78 -4.07 13.54 -8.34
C GLY A 78 -4.80 12.86 -9.49
N ILE A 79 -4.41 13.23 -10.72
CA ILE A 79 -4.96 12.67 -11.96
C ILE A 79 -4.49 11.23 -12.20
N ASN A 80 -3.34 10.86 -11.66
CA ASN A 80 -2.75 9.53 -11.83
C ASN A 80 -3.35 8.54 -10.84
N HIS A 81 -3.79 7.40 -11.35
CA HIS A 81 -4.20 6.25 -10.55
C HIS A 81 -3.12 5.16 -10.59
N PHE A 82 -2.58 4.84 -9.43
CA PHE A 82 -1.60 3.77 -9.26
C PHE A 82 -2.28 2.54 -8.66
N THR A 83 -2.05 1.38 -9.29
CA THR A 83 -2.55 0.11 -8.76
C THR A 83 -1.74 -0.35 -7.54
N PRO A 84 -2.31 -1.19 -6.65
CA PRO A 84 -1.58 -1.78 -5.53
C PRO A 84 -0.28 -2.45 -5.94
N GLU A 85 -0.31 -3.26 -6.98
CA GLU A 85 0.84 -3.94 -7.54
C GLU A 85 1.96 -2.95 -7.94
N ASN A 86 1.63 -1.86 -8.65
CA ASN A 86 2.62 -0.87 -9.07
C ASN A 86 3.25 -0.14 -7.88
N ILE A 87 2.48 0.15 -6.84
CA ILE A 87 3.00 0.83 -5.64
C ILE A 87 3.93 -0.10 -4.87
N ILE A 88 3.51 -1.33 -4.63
CA ILE A 88 4.27 -2.30 -3.83
C ILE A 88 5.53 -2.72 -4.59
N SER A 89 5.44 -3.02 -5.89
CA SER A 89 6.61 -3.32 -6.73
C SER A 89 7.61 -2.17 -6.69
N ALA A 90 7.15 -0.92 -6.87
CA ALA A 90 8.04 0.24 -6.80
C ALA A 90 8.74 0.37 -5.44
N LEU A 91 8.04 0.09 -4.32
CA LEU A 91 8.64 0.12 -2.98
C LEU A 91 9.68 -0.99 -2.78
N ILE A 92 9.42 -2.19 -3.31
CA ILE A 92 10.36 -3.33 -3.26
C ILE A 92 11.60 -3.03 -4.10
N ASP A 93 11.43 -2.41 -5.27
CA ASP A 93 12.51 -2.11 -6.21
C ASP A 93 13.42 -0.96 -5.74
N MET A 94 12.96 -0.11 -4.80
CA MET A 94 13.72 1.04 -4.29
C MET A 94 14.89 0.62 -3.38
N ASN A 95 15.85 -0.10 -3.96
CA ASN A 95 17.05 -0.58 -3.28
C ASN A 95 18.25 0.34 -3.49
N PHE A 96 19.24 0.22 -2.60
CA PHE A 96 20.49 0.97 -2.63
C PHE A 96 21.69 0.05 -2.44
N VAL A 97 22.76 0.34 -3.16
CA VAL A 97 24.08 -0.25 -2.91
C VAL A 97 24.91 0.75 -2.13
N SER A 98 25.49 0.31 -1.02
CA SER A 98 26.44 1.12 -0.25
C SER A 98 27.83 1.09 -0.89
N VAL A 99 28.40 2.26 -1.17
CA VAL A 99 29.75 2.41 -1.68
C VAL A 99 30.62 3.02 -0.59
N SER A 100 31.71 2.30 -0.27
CA SER A 100 32.63 2.72 0.81
C SER A 100 33.24 4.08 0.51
N GLY A 101 33.11 5.02 1.45
CA GLY A 101 33.62 6.39 1.30
C GLY A 101 32.65 7.36 0.63
N GLU A 102 31.80 6.93 -0.29
CA GLU A 102 30.97 7.77 -1.14
C GLU A 102 29.56 7.97 -0.58
N GLY A 103 28.84 6.88 -0.33
CA GLY A 103 27.44 6.92 0.12
C GLY A 103 26.62 5.76 -0.42
N TYR A 104 25.44 6.07 -0.94
CA TYR A 104 24.47 5.08 -1.42
C TYR A 104 24.10 5.39 -2.87
N ILE A 105 24.17 4.38 -3.73
CA ILE A 105 23.78 4.47 -5.13
C ILE A 105 22.43 3.74 -5.28
N PRO A 106 21.37 4.43 -5.78
CA PRO A 106 20.10 3.78 -6.07
C PRO A 106 20.26 2.79 -7.23
N THR A 107 19.69 1.60 -7.08
CA THR A 107 19.71 0.54 -8.12
C THR A 107 18.42 0.45 -8.91
N TYR A 108 17.46 1.31 -8.61
CA TYR A 108 16.17 1.37 -9.26
C TYR A 108 16.10 2.41 -10.38
N THR A 109 15.23 2.18 -11.35
CA THR A 109 14.96 3.10 -12.45
C THR A 109 13.80 4.03 -12.12
N ARG A 110 13.85 5.25 -12.67
CA ARG A 110 12.81 6.25 -12.48
C ARG A 110 11.54 5.86 -13.24
N THR A 111 10.44 5.72 -12.50
CA THR A 111 9.09 5.46 -13.03
C THR A 111 8.11 6.54 -12.56
N ASN A 112 6.92 6.60 -13.16
CA ASN A 112 5.87 7.52 -12.72
C ASN A 112 5.45 7.26 -11.26
N THR A 113 5.37 5.99 -10.85
CA THR A 113 5.06 5.58 -9.48
C THR A 113 6.13 6.06 -8.49
N ILE A 114 7.42 5.87 -8.82
CA ILE A 114 8.55 6.35 -8.01
C ILE A 114 8.58 7.87 -7.92
N ASN A 115 8.28 8.58 -9.01
CA ASN A 115 8.16 10.03 -8.97
C ASN A 115 7.05 10.51 -8.03
N ALA A 116 5.89 9.84 -8.05
CA ALA A 116 4.78 10.14 -7.14
C ALA A 116 5.12 9.84 -5.68
N LEU A 117 5.81 8.72 -5.42
CA LEU A 117 6.33 8.36 -4.09
C LEU A 117 7.27 9.44 -3.55
N HIS A 118 8.26 9.87 -4.34
CA HIS A 118 9.17 10.95 -3.95
C HIS A 118 8.44 12.28 -3.69
N GLY A 119 7.45 12.62 -4.54
CA GLY A 119 6.63 13.82 -4.34
C GLY A 119 5.81 13.76 -3.04
N THR A 120 5.28 12.59 -2.70
CA THR A 120 4.52 12.37 -1.46
C THR A 120 5.42 12.37 -0.23
N ALA A 121 6.64 11.83 -0.34
CA ALA A 121 7.61 11.75 0.75
C ALA A 121 8.32 13.08 1.02
N GLY A 122 8.34 14.00 0.05
CA GLY A 122 9.00 15.31 0.17
C GLY A 122 10.53 15.26 0.04
N PHE A 123 11.09 14.14 -0.39
CA PHE A 123 12.52 13.99 -0.68
C PHE A 123 12.75 13.09 -1.90
N ARG A 124 13.93 13.21 -2.50
CA ARG A 124 14.34 12.39 -3.66
C ARG A 124 15.62 11.62 -3.34
N THR A 125 15.64 10.39 -3.83
CA THR A 125 16.79 9.48 -3.68
C THR A 125 17.23 8.89 -5.02
N ASP A 126 16.63 9.30 -6.13
CA ASP A 126 16.92 8.89 -7.51
C ASP A 126 18.03 9.73 -8.16
N ILE A 127 19.03 10.11 -7.39
CA ILE A 127 20.24 10.85 -7.79
C ILE A 127 21.41 9.87 -7.91
N GLN A 128 22.47 10.28 -8.61
CA GLN A 128 23.61 9.39 -8.84
C GLN A 128 24.22 8.81 -7.55
N ILE A 129 24.40 9.65 -6.53
CA ILE A 129 24.92 9.25 -5.21
C ILE A 129 24.15 10.02 -4.15
N VAL A 130 23.56 9.29 -3.21
CA VAL A 130 23.00 9.86 -1.98
C VAL A 130 24.07 9.80 -0.91
N THR A 131 24.61 10.96 -0.51
CA THR A 131 25.65 11.00 0.51
C THR A 131 25.16 10.45 1.86
N LYS A 132 26.08 9.95 2.70
CA LYS A 132 25.73 9.45 4.05
C LYS A 132 24.99 10.54 4.87
N LYS A 133 25.37 11.81 4.69
CA LYS A 133 24.76 12.94 5.39
C LYS A 133 23.32 13.18 4.94
N GLU A 134 23.04 13.07 3.64
CA GLU A 134 21.68 13.20 3.07
C GLU A 134 20.80 12.02 3.50
N MET A 135 21.32 10.80 3.40
CA MET A 135 20.59 9.61 3.85
C MET A 135 20.25 9.72 5.34
N TRP A 136 21.17 10.20 6.15
CA TRP A 136 20.92 10.43 7.57
C TRP A 136 19.87 11.52 7.83
N LYS A 137 19.86 12.58 7.04
CA LYS A 137 18.77 13.58 7.08
C LYS A 137 17.41 12.98 6.76
N ILE A 138 17.31 12.20 5.69
CA ILE A 138 16.08 11.52 5.27
C ILE A 138 15.57 10.64 6.42
N LEU A 139 16.43 9.77 6.95
CA LEU A 139 16.07 8.88 8.06
C LEU A 139 15.69 9.64 9.35
N SER A 140 16.33 10.79 9.63
CA SER A 140 16.00 11.60 10.81
C SER A 140 14.68 12.36 10.66
N CYS A 141 14.32 12.80 9.45
CA CYS A 141 13.00 13.39 9.18
C CYS A 141 11.88 12.37 9.41
N VAL A 142 12.04 11.14 8.95
CA VAL A 142 11.06 10.06 9.16
C VAL A 142 10.87 9.71 10.64
N LYS A 143 11.92 9.84 11.47
CA LYS A 143 11.82 9.57 12.91
C LYS A 143 11.12 10.67 13.73
N LYS A 144 10.97 11.88 13.16
CA LYS A 144 10.36 13.04 13.84
C LYS A 144 8.91 13.29 13.42
N SER A 145 8.41 12.56 12.40
CA SER A 145 7.00 12.58 11.98
C SER A 145 6.19 11.53 12.70
#